data_6410d9d1ff416218cbf46b14e94ff9ac
#
_entry.id   6410d9d1ff416218cbf46b14e94ff9ac
#
_cell.length_a   1.000
_cell.length_b   1.000
_cell.length_c   1.000
_cell.angle_alpha   90.00
_cell.angle_beta   90.00
_cell.angle_gamma   90.00
#
_symmetry.space_group_name_H-M   'P 1'
#
loop_
_entity.id
_entity.type
_entity.pdbx_description
1 polymer ?
#
loop_
_entity_poly.entity_id
_entity_poly.type
_entity_poly.pdbx_seq_one_letter_code
_entity_poly.pdbx_strand_id
1 'polypeptide(L)'
;MKKILYSFLILSSVTLLAQQKNPAVKFAVADNAIGTVELFNTRKNLLQVSKVYNTPASLPQSLKKYSSVFTKGITEYKFKNGENPLDKMALSEINVQYNIPADNPVFIEGYEFTDTGTLIYPQIRKKRR
;
A
#
# COMPACT_ATOMS: atom_id res chain seq x y z
N MET A 1 -12.84 14.41 -17.34
CA MET A 1 -12.56 14.40 -17.25
C MET A 1 -12.79 14.82 -16.76
N LYS A 2 -12.95 14.87 -16.09
CA LYS A 2 -12.79 14.98 -15.64
C LYS A 2 -12.58 14.97 -14.83
N LYS A 3 -12.59 14.78 -14.04
CA LYS A 3 -12.18 14.63 -13.39
C LYS A 3 -11.55 14.54 -12.94
N ILE A 4 -11.25 14.43 -12.86
CA ILE A 4 -10.53 14.35 -12.63
C ILE A 4 -10.37 14.99 -12.42
N LEU A 5 -10.73 15.07 -12.35
CA LEU A 5 -10.40 15.50 -12.32
C LEU A 5 -10.61 16.24 -11.72
N TYR A 6 -10.92 16.39 -11.25
CA TYR A 6 -10.83 16.81 -10.84
C TYR A 6 -10.38 16.91 -10.52
N SER A 7 -10.04 16.65 -10.40
CA SER A 7 -9.28 16.52 -10.31
C SER A 7 -8.62 16.51 -10.73
N PHE A 8 -7.99 16.62 -11.23
CA PHE A 8 -6.97 16.61 -11.64
C PHE A 8 -6.67 17.60 -12.28
N LEU A 9 -6.87 18.39 -12.89
CA LEU A 9 -6.39 19.05 -13.08
C LEU A 9 -5.68 20.00 -12.42
N ILE A 10 -5.73 20.78 -12.12
CA ILE A 10 -5.10 21.31 -11.09
C ILE A 10 -4.02 20.51 -10.73
N LEU A 11 -3.70 19.81 -11.58
CA LEU A 11 -2.99 18.68 -11.30
C LEU A 11 -1.57 18.85 -10.97
N SER A 12 -0.85 19.89 -11.41
CA SER A 12 0.58 19.95 -11.17
C SER A 12 0.91 20.09 -9.70
N SER A 13 0.26 20.99 -8.98
CA SER A 13 0.59 21.14 -7.57
C SER A 13 0.08 19.97 -6.76
N VAL A 14 -1.07 19.44 -7.13
CA VAL A 14 -1.59 18.27 -6.43
C VAL A 14 -0.68 17.07 -6.64
N THR A 15 -0.16 16.92 -7.85
CA THR A 15 0.75 15.83 -8.16
C THR A 15 2.03 15.93 -7.34
N LEU A 16 2.57 17.13 -7.19
CA LEU A 16 3.77 17.30 -6.39
C LEU A 16 3.54 16.87 -4.94
N LEU A 17 2.41 17.25 -4.38
CA LEU A 17 2.09 16.82 -3.01
C LEU A 17 1.92 15.32 -2.91
N ALA A 18 1.30 14.71 -3.91
CA ALA A 18 1.09 13.27 -3.91
C ALA A 18 2.40 12.51 -4.00
N GLN A 19 3.43 13.11 -4.60
CA GLN A 19 4.71 12.45 -4.74
C GLN A 19 5.61 12.62 -3.53
N GLN A 20 5.19 13.43 -2.57
CA GLN A 20 5.97 13.64 -1.38
C GLN A 20 5.78 12.48 -0.42
N LYS A 21 6.84 11.72 -0.21
CA LYS A 21 6.79 10.53 0.63
C LYS A 21 6.60 10.91 2.08
N ASN A 22 5.72 10.18 2.75
CA ASN A 22 5.50 10.36 4.18
C ASN A 22 6.49 9.48 4.93
N PRO A 23 7.52 10.04 5.56
CA PRO A 23 8.54 9.22 6.22
C PRO A 23 8.03 8.50 7.46
N ALA A 24 6.87 8.89 7.98
CA ALA A 24 6.31 8.25 9.16
C ALA A 24 5.58 6.96 8.85
N VAL A 25 5.22 6.72 7.60
CA VAL A 25 4.47 5.53 7.27
C VAL A 25 5.38 4.31 7.25
N LYS A 26 4.92 3.22 7.85
CA LYS A 26 5.65 1.97 7.86
C LYS A 26 4.77 0.91 7.21
N PHE A 27 5.18 0.47 6.04
CA PHE A 27 4.43 -0.56 5.33
C PHE A 27 4.68 -1.93 5.95
N ALA A 28 3.72 -2.79 5.75
CA ALA A 28 3.78 -4.16 6.24
C ALA A 28 3.07 -5.04 5.24
N VAL A 29 3.30 -6.34 5.33
CA VAL A 29 2.67 -7.29 4.42
C VAL A 29 2.09 -8.45 5.23
N ALA A 30 0.94 -8.93 4.82
CA ALA A 30 0.34 -10.13 5.37
C ALA A 30 -0.48 -10.78 4.26
N ASP A 31 -0.36 -12.10 4.13
CA ASP A 31 -1.14 -12.87 3.17
C ASP A 31 -1.07 -12.25 1.77
N ASN A 32 0.15 -11.90 1.35
CA ASN A 32 0.46 -11.35 0.02
C ASN A 32 -0.19 -10.00 -0.29
N ALA A 33 -0.66 -9.29 0.72
CA ALA A 33 -1.25 -7.98 0.52
C ALA A 33 -0.57 -6.97 1.42
N ILE A 34 -0.48 -5.73 0.94
CA ILE A 34 0.25 -4.69 1.62
C ILE A 34 -0.70 -3.89 2.50
N GLY A 35 -0.25 -3.63 3.71
CA GLY A 35 -0.93 -2.76 4.64
C GLY A 35 0.09 -1.90 5.33
N THR A 36 -0.24 -1.42 6.52
CA THR A 36 0.68 -0.65 7.32
C THR A 36 0.80 -1.27 8.69
N VAL A 37 1.92 -1.00 9.35
CA VAL A 37 2.10 -1.45 10.73
C VAL A 37 0.96 -0.93 11.59
N GLU A 38 0.55 0.32 11.37
CA GLU A 38 -0.54 0.91 12.13
C GLU A 38 -1.84 0.13 11.97
N LEU A 39 -2.19 -0.19 10.72
CA LEU A 39 -3.40 -0.97 10.47
C LEU A 39 -3.35 -2.33 11.18
N PHE A 40 -2.23 -3.03 11.02
CA PHE A 40 -2.12 -4.37 11.58
C PHE A 40 -2.09 -4.34 13.11
N ASN A 41 -1.58 -3.26 13.69
CA ASN A 41 -1.60 -3.14 15.15
C ASN A 41 -3.02 -2.99 15.69
N THR A 42 -3.94 -2.45 14.90
CA THR A 42 -5.34 -2.39 15.32
C THR A 42 -6.01 -3.77 15.27
N ARG A 43 -5.33 -4.74 14.65
CA ARG A 43 -5.85 -6.10 14.51
C ARG A 43 -4.91 -7.12 15.17
N LYS A 44 -4.20 -6.71 16.21
CA LYS A 44 -3.20 -7.61 16.81
C LYS A 44 -3.80 -8.85 17.43
N ASN A 45 -5.10 -8.86 17.66
CA ASN A 45 -5.75 -10.08 18.12
C ASN A 45 -5.83 -11.14 17.01
N LEU A 46 -5.66 -10.73 15.75
CA LEU A 46 -5.73 -11.63 14.60
C LEU A 46 -4.36 -11.93 14.01
N LEU A 47 -3.40 -11.05 14.23
CA LEU A 47 -2.13 -11.07 13.54
C LEU A 47 -0.96 -11.08 14.52
N GLN A 48 0.15 -11.65 14.06
CA GLN A 48 1.40 -11.58 14.82
C GLN A 48 2.55 -11.33 13.84
N VAL A 49 3.61 -10.71 14.35
CA VAL A 49 4.79 -10.46 13.53
C VAL A 49 5.45 -11.80 13.21
N SER A 50 5.71 -12.02 11.94
CA SER A 50 6.40 -13.22 11.48
C SER A 50 7.87 -12.92 11.26
N LYS A 51 8.19 -11.81 10.62
CA LYS A 51 9.58 -11.48 10.33
C LYS A 51 9.70 -9.98 10.06
N VAL A 52 10.87 -9.43 10.34
CA VAL A 52 11.16 -8.04 10.05
C VAL A 52 12.35 -7.99 9.08
N TYR A 53 12.16 -7.27 7.99
CA TYR A 53 13.23 -7.03 7.02
C TYR A 53 13.61 -5.56 7.15
N ASN A 54 14.82 -5.26 7.62
CA ASN A 54 15.18 -3.90 7.97
C ASN A 54 15.73 -3.06 6.84
N THR A 55 16.09 -3.68 5.73
CA THR A 55 16.68 -2.97 4.60
C THR A 55 16.09 -3.50 3.30
N PRO A 56 16.13 -2.72 2.22
CA PRO A 56 15.67 -3.23 0.93
C PRO A 56 16.44 -4.47 0.46
N ALA A 57 17.71 -4.54 0.80
CA ALA A 57 18.53 -5.70 0.39
C ALA A 57 18.07 -6.99 1.05
N SER A 58 17.46 -6.91 2.23
CA SER A 58 17.03 -8.11 2.95
C SER A 58 15.63 -8.58 2.57
N LEU A 59 14.93 -7.85 1.68
CA LEU A 59 13.60 -8.24 1.27
C LEU A 59 13.61 -9.61 0.59
N PRO A 60 12.57 -10.43 0.80
CA PRO A 60 12.49 -11.70 0.09
C PRO A 60 12.28 -11.45 -1.40
N GLN A 61 12.55 -12.47 -2.21
CA GLN A 61 12.48 -12.34 -3.65
C GLN A 61 11.12 -11.80 -4.11
N SER A 62 10.05 -12.24 -3.48
CA SER A 62 8.70 -11.83 -3.88
C SER A 62 8.45 -10.35 -3.64
N LEU A 63 9.24 -9.69 -2.81
CA LEU A 63 9.06 -8.29 -2.47
C LEU A 63 10.15 -7.40 -3.03
N LYS A 64 11.13 -7.98 -3.75
CA LYS A 64 12.24 -7.18 -4.26
C LYS A 64 11.79 -6.08 -5.21
N LYS A 65 10.71 -6.30 -5.93
CA LYS A 65 10.20 -5.29 -6.86
C LYS A 65 9.72 -4.03 -6.15
N TYR A 66 9.54 -4.09 -4.84
CA TYR A 66 9.11 -2.93 -4.07
C TYR A 66 10.27 -2.27 -3.33
N SER A 67 11.51 -2.57 -3.69
CA SER A 67 12.65 -2.04 -2.93
C SER A 67 12.70 -0.52 -2.95
N SER A 68 12.15 0.13 -3.97
CA SER A 68 12.10 1.59 -4.00
C SER A 68 11.00 2.15 -3.10
N VAL A 69 10.06 1.32 -2.70
CA VAL A 69 8.97 1.72 -1.80
C VAL A 69 9.33 1.39 -0.35
N PHE A 70 9.84 0.19 -0.13
CA PHE A 70 10.15 -0.27 1.22
C PHE A 70 11.59 0.08 1.58
N THR A 71 11.92 1.36 1.49
CA THR A 71 13.28 1.81 1.70
C THR A 71 13.77 1.61 3.12
N LYS A 72 12.85 1.45 4.06
CA LYS A 72 13.17 1.17 5.45
C LYS A 72 12.89 -0.29 5.80
N GLY A 73 12.73 -1.14 4.76
CA GLY A 73 12.35 -2.52 4.98
C GLY A 73 10.85 -2.68 5.15
N ILE A 74 10.46 -3.81 5.67
CA ILE A 74 9.04 -4.12 5.82
C ILE A 74 8.88 -5.13 6.95
N THR A 75 7.74 -5.10 7.62
CA THR A 75 7.38 -6.09 8.63
C THR A 75 6.39 -7.06 8.01
N GLU A 76 6.65 -8.34 8.17
CA GLU A 76 5.77 -9.39 7.69
C GLU A 76 4.95 -9.93 8.85
N TYR A 77 3.64 -9.99 8.66
CA TYR A 77 2.70 -10.53 9.64
C TYR A 77 2.07 -11.79 9.11
N LYS A 78 1.58 -12.60 10.01
CA LYS A 78 0.78 -13.76 9.62
C LYS A 78 -0.45 -13.83 10.52
N PHE A 79 -1.52 -14.42 10.00
CA PHE A 79 -2.76 -14.55 10.74
C PHE A 79 -2.64 -15.71 11.69
N LYS A 80 -3.01 -15.49 12.94
CA LYS A 80 -2.79 -16.47 14.01
C LYS A 80 -3.49 -17.79 13.77
N ASN A 81 -4.69 -17.74 13.19
CA ASN A 81 -5.46 -18.94 12.96
C ASN A 81 -5.44 -19.40 11.51
N GLY A 82 -4.56 -18.81 10.70
CA GLY A 82 -4.48 -19.20 9.30
C GLY A 82 -5.60 -18.66 8.42
N GLU A 83 -6.52 -17.92 9.00
CA GLU A 83 -7.63 -17.32 8.25
C GLU A 83 -7.47 -15.82 8.16
N ASN A 84 -7.76 -15.29 6.99
CA ASN A 84 -7.66 -13.86 6.76
C ASN A 84 -9.05 -13.26 6.60
N PRO A 85 -9.59 -12.63 7.65
CA PRO A 85 -10.92 -12.01 7.56
C PRO A 85 -10.90 -10.63 6.93
N LEU A 86 -9.72 -10.08 6.61
CA LEU A 86 -9.64 -8.74 6.04
C LEU A 86 -9.75 -8.80 4.53
N ASP A 87 -10.47 -7.85 3.97
CA ASP A 87 -10.63 -7.77 2.52
C ASP A 87 -9.36 -7.29 1.86
N LYS A 88 -9.03 -7.89 0.73
CA LYS A 88 -7.91 -7.47 -0.11
C LYS A 88 -8.43 -7.00 -1.44
N MET A 89 -7.70 -6.08 -2.07
CA MET A 89 -8.11 -5.50 -3.32
C MET A 89 -6.89 -5.13 -4.13
N ALA A 90 -6.93 -5.39 -5.43
CA ALA A 90 -5.83 -4.98 -6.30
C ALA A 90 -5.91 -3.48 -6.55
N LEU A 91 -4.75 -2.85 -6.74
CA LEU A 91 -4.73 -1.41 -7.04
C LEU A 91 -5.48 -1.11 -8.33
N SER A 92 -5.41 -2.01 -9.32
CA SER A 92 -6.16 -1.83 -10.56
C SER A 92 -7.66 -1.76 -10.31
N GLU A 93 -8.16 -2.52 -9.35
CA GLU A 93 -9.58 -2.47 -9.02
C GLU A 93 -9.96 -1.14 -8.39
N ILE A 94 -9.09 -0.61 -7.57
CA ILE A 94 -9.32 0.70 -6.97
C ILE A 94 -9.35 1.77 -8.04
N ASN A 95 -8.40 1.71 -8.97
CA ASN A 95 -8.39 2.66 -10.07
C ASN A 95 -9.73 2.66 -10.81
N VAL A 96 -10.23 1.49 -11.15
CA VAL A 96 -11.47 1.37 -11.89
C VAL A 96 -12.64 1.95 -11.11
N GLN A 97 -12.66 1.76 -9.80
CA GLN A 97 -13.72 2.32 -8.97
C GLN A 97 -13.76 3.84 -9.00
N TYR A 98 -12.64 4.48 -9.29
CA TYR A 98 -12.56 5.93 -9.36
C TYR A 98 -12.46 6.43 -10.79
N ASN A 99 -12.82 5.59 -11.76
CA ASN A 99 -12.81 5.95 -13.17
C ASN A 99 -11.42 6.32 -13.67
N ILE A 100 -10.41 5.65 -13.12
CA ILE A 100 -9.02 5.82 -13.52
C ILE A 100 -8.62 4.57 -14.29
N PRO A 101 -7.81 4.69 -15.35
CA PRO A 101 -7.35 3.49 -16.06
C PRO A 101 -6.71 2.49 -15.09
N ALA A 102 -7.01 1.22 -15.29
CA ALA A 102 -6.62 0.16 -14.37
C ALA A 102 -5.11 0.11 -14.13
N ASP A 103 -4.32 0.44 -15.14
CA ASP A 103 -2.86 0.31 -15.07
C ASP A 103 -2.14 1.58 -14.64
N ASN A 104 -2.88 2.63 -14.26
CA ASN A 104 -2.24 3.85 -13.77
C ASN A 104 -1.54 3.58 -12.45
N PRO A 105 -0.30 4.05 -12.28
CA PRO A 105 0.38 3.93 -10.99
C PRO A 105 -0.44 4.57 -9.87
N VAL A 106 -0.33 4.03 -8.68
CA VAL A 106 -1.08 4.51 -7.51
C VAL A 106 -0.10 4.97 -6.46
N PHE A 107 -0.37 6.13 -5.87
CA PHE A 107 0.44 6.65 -4.78
C PHE A 107 -0.27 6.41 -3.46
N ILE A 108 0.45 5.82 -2.52
CA ILE A 108 -0.05 5.62 -1.17
C ILE A 108 0.94 6.32 -0.24
N GLU A 109 0.48 7.34 0.45
CA GLU A 109 1.33 8.15 1.32
C GLU A 109 2.57 8.68 0.61
N GLY A 110 2.41 9.02 -0.68
CA GLY A 110 3.49 9.56 -1.49
C GLY A 110 4.41 8.52 -2.10
N TYR A 111 4.20 7.24 -1.81
CA TYR A 111 5.01 6.17 -2.38
C TYR A 111 4.32 5.61 -3.61
N GLU A 112 5.05 5.54 -4.72
CA GLU A 112 4.47 5.13 -5.99
C GLU A 112 4.49 3.62 -6.16
N PHE A 113 3.31 3.06 -6.44
CA PHE A 113 3.17 1.65 -6.76
C PHE A 113 2.85 1.54 -8.25
N THR A 114 3.80 1.05 -9.02
CA THR A 114 3.63 0.95 -10.47
C THR A 114 2.98 -0.37 -10.88
N ASP A 115 3.11 -1.39 -10.06
CA ASP A 115 2.49 -2.69 -10.34
C ASP A 115 1.07 -2.68 -9.79
N THR A 116 0.10 -2.42 -10.64
CA THR A 116 -1.28 -2.29 -10.21
C THR A 116 -1.95 -3.63 -9.93
N GLY A 117 -1.24 -4.73 -10.15
CA GLY A 117 -1.68 -6.03 -9.65
C GLY A 117 -1.42 -6.22 -8.16
N THR A 118 -0.71 -5.29 -7.54
CA THR A 118 -0.42 -5.35 -6.12
C THR A 118 -1.71 -5.37 -5.31
N LEU A 119 -1.79 -6.31 -4.37
CA LEU A 119 -2.94 -6.39 -3.46
C LEU A 119 -2.69 -5.53 -2.24
N ILE A 120 -3.69 -4.82 -1.82
CA ILE A 120 -3.62 -4.02 -0.60
C ILE A 120 -4.85 -4.27 0.24
N TYR A 121 -4.78 -3.80 1.47
CA TYR A 121 -5.94 -3.79 2.36
C TYR A 121 -6.57 -2.41 2.25
N PRO A 122 -7.79 -2.31 1.71
CA PRO A 122 -8.40 -1.00 1.45
C PRO A 122 -8.54 -0.12 2.68
N GLN A 123 -8.47 -0.69 3.87
CA GLN A 123 -8.57 0.05 5.11
C GLN A 123 -7.47 1.11 5.25
N ILE A 124 -6.35 0.96 4.53
CA ILE A 124 -5.31 1.98 4.55
C ILE A 124 -5.87 3.34 4.18
N ARG A 125 -6.73 3.38 3.16
CA ARG A 125 -7.25 4.63 2.66
C ARG A 125 -8.20 5.31 3.63
N LYS A 126 -8.95 4.52 4.38
CA LYS A 126 -9.92 5.07 5.31
C LYS A 126 -9.28 5.91 6.39
N LYS A 127 -8.07 5.59 6.75
CA LYS A 127 -7.40 6.30 7.82
C LYS A 127 -7.00 7.71 7.43
N ARG A 128 -7.08 8.02 6.18
CA ARG A 128 -6.66 9.31 5.68
C ARG A 128 -7.75 10.36 5.79
N ARG A 129 -8.91 9.93 6.15
CA ARG A 129 -10.04 10.83 6.16
C ARG A 129 -10.07 11.71 7.39
#